data_d12a719444c7698656fa3e7e358abb9e
#
_entry.id   d12a719444c7698656fa3e7e358abb9e
#
_cell.length_a   1.000
_cell.length_b   1.000
_cell.length_c   1.000
_cell.angle_alpha   90.00
_cell.angle_beta   90.00
_cell.angle_gamma   90.00
#
_symmetry.space_group_name_H-M   'P 1'
#
loop_
_entity.id
_entity.type
_entity.pdbx_description
1 polymer ?
#
loop_
_entity_poly.entity_id
_entity_poly.type
_entity_poly.pdbx_seq_one_letter_code
_entity_poly.pdbx_strand_id
1 'polypeptide(L)'
;MYALEIQNLVKTYPTGVQAVKGIDLIVEQGDFYALLGHNGAGKSTTIGIISSLVNKTSGTVKVFGYDLDNQKVQLKQQIGLVPQEFNFNQFEKVIDVLTQQAGFYGIPLKEALIRAEKWLKKLDLWEKRHHLTRELSGGMKRRVMIARALMHQPKLLILDEPTAGVDIELRRSLWDFLRELNQQGTTIILTTHYLEEAENLCRNIGIIQNGKLIENTSMKTLLSKLETETFVLDLQHSEKNQPLVIEHYQYQWLDENTIEVEVKRKQGLTNLFQQLAQHNIEVLSMRNKSNRLEELFMKMAN
;
A
#
# COMPACT_ATOMS: atom_id res chain seq x y z
N MET A 1 -15.97 9.47 -12.06
CA MET A 1 -15.13 9.08 -13.23
C MET A 1 -14.16 8.03 -12.78
N TYR A 2 -13.89 7.00 -13.60
CA TYR A 2 -12.96 5.94 -13.24
C TYR A 2 -11.52 6.34 -13.61
N ALA A 3 -10.59 6.12 -12.69
CA ALA A 3 -9.16 6.29 -12.96
C ALA A 3 -8.57 5.07 -13.67
N LEU A 4 -9.05 3.87 -13.30
CA LEU A 4 -8.66 2.60 -13.91
C LEU A 4 -9.90 1.74 -14.13
N GLU A 5 -10.02 1.17 -15.32
CA GLU A 5 -11.03 0.18 -15.68
C GLU A 5 -10.33 -1.01 -16.35
N ILE A 6 -10.49 -2.17 -15.78
CA ILE A 6 -9.99 -3.44 -16.31
C ILE A 6 -11.18 -4.38 -16.48
N GLN A 7 -11.31 -5.01 -17.66
CA GLN A 7 -12.36 -5.98 -17.96
C GLN A 7 -11.74 -7.25 -18.53
N ASN A 8 -12.03 -8.37 -17.87
CA ASN A 8 -11.62 -9.72 -18.24
C ASN A 8 -10.13 -9.81 -18.64
N LEU A 9 -9.25 -9.22 -17.83
CA LEU A 9 -7.82 -9.16 -18.12
C LEU A 9 -7.19 -10.55 -17.96
N VAL A 10 -6.53 -11.01 -19.04
CA VAL A 10 -5.81 -12.28 -19.06
C VAL A 10 -4.37 -12.06 -19.48
N LYS A 11 -3.45 -12.76 -18.80
CA LYS A 11 -2.05 -12.87 -19.20
C LYS A 11 -1.56 -14.29 -19.07
N THR A 12 -1.19 -14.87 -20.23
CA THR A 12 -0.44 -16.12 -20.31
C THR A 12 0.93 -15.83 -20.91
N TYR A 13 1.98 -16.26 -20.24
CA TYR A 13 3.36 -16.14 -20.73
C TYR A 13 3.70 -17.26 -21.72
N PRO A 14 4.73 -17.12 -22.59
CA PRO A 14 5.14 -18.17 -23.52
C PRO A 14 5.51 -19.51 -22.84
N THR A 15 5.87 -19.48 -21.57
CA THR A 15 6.14 -20.66 -20.72
C THR A 15 4.87 -21.46 -20.37
N GLY A 16 3.68 -21.02 -20.79
CA GLY A 16 2.40 -21.63 -20.41
C GLY A 16 1.83 -21.13 -19.08
N VAL A 17 2.57 -20.36 -18.31
CA VAL A 17 2.11 -19.82 -17.02
C VAL A 17 1.03 -18.76 -17.24
N GLN A 18 -0.18 -19.02 -16.75
CA GLN A 18 -1.28 -18.04 -16.75
C GLN A 18 -1.23 -17.23 -15.46
N ALA A 19 -0.58 -16.06 -15.52
CA ALA A 19 -0.36 -15.19 -14.37
C ALA A 19 -1.58 -14.34 -14.00
N VAL A 20 -2.46 -14.02 -14.97
CA VAL A 20 -3.72 -13.29 -14.75
C VAL A 20 -4.84 -14.03 -15.48
N LYS A 21 -5.94 -14.27 -14.77
CA LYS A 21 -7.00 -15.24 -15.18
C LYS A 21 -8.39 -14.59 -15.21
N GLY A 22 -8.54 -13.49 -15.96
CA GLY A 22 -9.81 -12.79 -16.10
C GLY A 22 -10.09 -11.87 -14.90
N ILE A 23 -9.24 -10.86 -14.68
CA ILE A 23 -9.45 -9.86 -13.64
C ILE A 23 -10.36 -8.75 -14.17
N ASP A 24 -11.39 -8.43 -13.38
CA ASP A 24 -12.21 -7.23 -13.51
C ASP A 24 -11.91 -6.31 -12.34
N LEU A 25 -11.52 -5.06 -12.61
CA LEU A 25 -11.13 -4.10 -11.58
C LEU A 25 -11.53 -2.69 -11.99
N ILE A 26 -12.14 -1.96 -11.06
CA ILE A 26 -12.46 -0.54 -11.20
C ILE A 26 -11.82 0.20 -10.03
N VAL A 27 -11.10 1.29 -10.34
CA VAL A 27 -10.58 2.24 -9.35
C VAL A 27 -11.15 3.62 -9.66
N GLU A 28 -11.77 4.25 -8.69
CA GLU A 28 -12.35 5.58 -8.85
C GLU A 28 -11.27 6.68 -8.84
N GLN A 29 -11.58 7.81 -9.50
CA GLN A 29 -10.69 8.98 -9.46
C GLN A 29 -10.56 9.51 -8.04
N GLY A 30 -9.32 9.83 -7.63
CA GLY A 30 -8.99 10.32 -6.31
C GLY A 30 -8.96 9.23 -5.23
N ASP A 31 -9.14 7.96 -5.60
CA ASP A 31 -9.02 6.86 -4.65
C ASP A 31 -7.58 6.59 -4.23
N PHE A 32 -7.41 6.03 -3.04
CA PHE A 32 -6.19 5.40 -2.58
C PHE A 32 -6.48 3.90 -2.44
N TYR A 33 -6.03 3.12 -3.40
CA TYR A 33 -6.40 1.73 -3.59
C TYR A 33 -5.22 0.80 -3.29
N ALA A 34 -5.43 -0.24 -2.49
CA ALA A 34 -4.47 -1.30 -2.26
C ALA A 34 -4.71 -2.48 -3.20
N LEU A 35 -3.66 -2.98 -3.86
CA LEU A 35 -3.68 -4.23 -4.61
C LEU A 35 -2.78 -5.25 -3.91
N LEU A 36 -3.37 -6.17 -3.15
CA LEU A 36 -2.67 -7.12 -2.31
C LEU A 36 -2.72 -8.54 -2.88
N GLY A 37 -1.86 -9.41 -2.35
CA GLY A 37 -1.77 -10.82 -2.69
C GLY A 37 -0.38 -11.37 -2.40
N HIS A 38 -0.23 -12.69 -2.33
CA HIS A 38 1.06 -13.35 -2.14
C HIS A 38 2.01 -13.13 -3.32
N ASN A 39 3.28 -13.44 -3.13
CA ASN A 39 4.25 -13.45 -4.22
C ASN A 39 3.81 -14.45 -5.31
N GLY A 40 3.89 -14.01 -6.57
CA GLY A 40 3.39 -14.81 -7.69
C GLY A 40 1.87 -14.76 -7.91
N ALA A 41 1.09 -14.05 -7.10
CA ALA A 41 -0.37 -13.95 -7.25
C ALA A 41 -0.83 -13.26 -8.54
N GLY A 42 0.05 -12.48 -9.22
CA GLY A 42 -0.29 -11.75 -10.45
C GLY A 42 -0.26 -10.22 -10.31
N LYS A 43 0.07 -9.66 -9.13
CA LYS A 43 0.11 -8.21 -8.87
C LYS A 43 1.03 -7.46 -9.83
N SER A 44 2.32 -7.79 -9.86
CA SER A 44 3.32 -7.11 -10.71
C SER A 44 3.05 -7.31 -12.19
N THR A 45 2.46 -8.46 -12.59
CA THR A 45 2.00 -8.68 -13.95
C THR A 45 0.84 -7.73 -14.29
N THR A 46 -0.13 -7.58 -13.41
CA THR A 46 -1.27 -6.66 -13.59
C THR A 46 -0.78 -5.22 -13.69
N ILE A 47 0.09 -4.76 -12.77
CA ILE A 47 0.72 -3.44 -12.83
C ILE A 47 1.53 -3.25 -14.12
N GLY A 48 2.33 -4.25 -14.49
CA GLY A 48 3.11 -4.22 -15.74
C GLY A 48 2.24 -4.05 -16.97
N ILE A 49 1.04 -4.64 -17.00
CA ILE A 49 0.09 -4.44 -18.10
C ILE A 49 -0.50 -3.02 -18.08
N ILE A 50 -0.97 -2.54 -16.91
CA ILE A 50 -1.55 -1.20 -16.78
C ILE A 50 -0.54 -0.14 -17.23
N SER A 51 0.73 -0.29 -16.81
CA SER A 51 1.83 0.62 -17.18
C SER A 51 2.41 0.37 -18.58
N SER A 52 1.85 -0.60 -19.33
CA SER A 52 2.31 -0.96 -20.67
C SER A 52 3.76 -1.45 -20.75
N LEU A 53 4.25 -2.06 -19.70
CA LEU A 53 5.54 -2.78 -19.64
C LEU A 53 5.38 -4.24 -20.03
N VAL A 54 4.19 -4.81 -19.82
CA VAL A 54 3.83 -6.19 -20.16
C VAL A 54 2.64 -6.17 -21.12
N ASN A 55 2.72 -6.92 -22.21
CA ASN A 55 1.60 -7.08 -23.13
C ASN A 55 0.58 -8.06 -22.53
N LYS A 56 -0.69 -7.67 -22.50
CA LYS A 56 -1.80 -8.57 -22.13
C LYS A 56 -2.01 -9.65 -23.18
N THR A 57 -2.65 -10.75 -22.82
CA THR A 57 -3.11 -11.79 -23.77
C THR A 57 -4.50 -11.43 -24.31
N SER A 58 -5.42 -11.02 -23.42
CA SER A 58 -6.77 -10.56 -23.77
C SER A 58 -7.34 -9.65 -22.69
N GLY A 59 -8.57 -9.16 -22.90
CA GLY A 59 -9.24 -8.22 -22.02
C GLY A 59 -8.99 -6.77 -22.39
N THR A 60 -9.60 -5.83 -21.69
CA THR A 60 -9.46 -4.39 -21.91
C THR A 60 -8.91 -3.68 -20.67
N VAL A 61 -8.10 -2.64 -20.91
CA VAL A 61 -7.56 -1.78 -19.85
C VAL A 61 -7.71 -0.34 -20.29
N LYS A 62 -8.36 0.48 -19.47
CA LYS A 62 -8.49 1.92 -19.70
C LYS A 62 -8.01 2.68 -18.46
N VAL A 63 -7.30 3.78 -18.70
CA VAL A 63 -6.87 4.71 -17.64
C VAL A 63 -7.40 6.10 -17.98
N PHE A 64 -8.23 6.66 -17.11
CA PHE A 64 -8.98 7.91 -17.37
C PHE A 64 -9.68 7.92 -18.73
N GLY A 65 -10.26 6.78 -19.14
CA GLY A 65 -10.96 6.60 -20.40
C GLY A 65 -10.05 6.30 -21.61
N TYR A 66 -8.72 6.48 -21.50
CA TYR A 66 -7.79 6.14 -22.58
C TYR A 66 -7.54 4.63 -22.64
N ASP A 67 -7.77 4.05 -23.80
CA ASP A 67 -7.61 2.61 -24.04
C ASP A 67 -6.15 2.22 -24.26
N LEU A 68 -5.70 1.12 -23.62
CA LEU A 68 -4.31 0.67 -23.68
C LEU A 68 -3.85 0.27 -25.08
N ASP A 69 -4.73 -0.29 -25.90
CA ASP A 69 -4.37 -0.76 -27.24
C ASP A 69 -4.36 0.39 -28.26
N ASN A 70 -5.35 1.29 -28.18
CA ASN A 70 -5.57 2.31 -29.20
C ASN A 70 -5.01 3.69 -28.85
N GLN A 71 -4.85 4.00 -27.56
CA GLN A 71 -4.47 5.33 -27.04
C GLN A 71 -3.32 5.23 -26.04
N LYS A 72 -2.33 4.39 -26.35
CA LYS A 72 -1.23 4.03 -25.45
C LYS A 72 -0.40 5.23 -24.97
N VAL A 73 -0.18 6.22 -25.84
CA VAL A 73 0.60 7.43 -25.50
C VAL A 73 -0.15 8.28 -24.48
N GLN A 74 -1.44 8.55 -24.75
CA GLN A 74 -2.30 9.33 -23.87
C GLN A 74 -2.46 8.63 -22.50
N LEU A 75 -2.63 7.30 -22.53
CA LEU A 75 -2.70 6.49 -21.31
C LEU A 75 -1.43 6.63 -20.46
N LYS A 76 -0.24 6.49 -21.07
CA LYS A 76 1.03 6.63 -20.36
C LYS A 76 1.24 8.02 -19.75
N GLN A 77 0.73 9.06 -20.38
CA GLN A 77 0.77 10.42 -19.84
C GLN A 77 -0.05 10.59 -18.55
N GLN A 78 -1.03 9.71 -18.31
CA GLN A 78 -1.82 9.74 -17.06
C GLN A 78 -1.14 8.99 -15.92
N ILE A 79 -0.13 8.16 -16.18
CA ILE A 79 0.44 7.23 -15.21
C ILE A 79 1.84 7.65 -14.78
N GLY A 80 2.07 7.76 -13.48
CA GLY A 80 3.38 7.71 -12.85
C GLY A 80 3.61 6.33 -12.24
N LEU A 81 4.74 5.69 -12.55
CA LEU A 81 5.08 4.38 -12.01
C LEU A 81 6.34 4.46 -11.15
N VAL A 82 6.25 3.94 -9.94
CA VAL A 82 7.39 3.68 -9.03
C VAL A 82 7.53 2.17 -8.89
N PRO A 83 8.45 1.53 -9.64
CA PRO A 83 8.66 0.10 -9.55
C PRO A 83 9.39 -0.28 -8.25
N GLN A 84 9.35 -1.57 -7.91
CA GLN A 84 10.00 -2.11 -6.72
C GLN A 84 11.53 -1.93 -6.76
N GLU A 85 12.17 -2.16 -7.91
CA GLU A 85 13.60 -2.03 -8.10
C GLU A 85 14.01 -0.63 -8.58
N PHE A 86 15.21 -0.18 -8.21
CA PHE A 86 15.77 1.07 -8.69
C PHE A 86 16.21 0.90 -10.16
N ASN A 87 15.62 1.68 -11.05
CA ASN A 87 15.83 1.59 -12.49
C ASN A 87 16.31 2.91 -13.13
N PHE A 88 17.14 3.67 -12.42
CA PHE A 88 17.84 4.84 -12.95
C PHE A 88 19.36 4.58 -12.99
N ASN A 89 20.05 5.34 -13.82
CA ASN A 89 21.51 5.25 -13.92
C ASN A 89 22.16 5.74 -12.63
N GLN A 90 22.97 4.88 -12.02
CA GLN A 90 23.64 5.16 -10.74
C GLN A 90 24.73 6.24 -10.83
N PHE A 91 25.20 6.56 -12.02
CA PHE A 91 26.25 7.55 -12.28
C PHE A 91 25.69 8.93 -12.69
N GLU A 92 24.39 9.11 -12.68
CA GLU A 92 23.73 10.39 -12.95
C GLU A 92 23.45 11.14 -11.65
N LYS A 93 23.43 12.48 -11.74
CA LYS A 93 23.00 13.32 -10.63
C LYS A 93 21.50 13.23 -10.43
N VAL A 94 21.06 13.42 -9.21
CA VAL A 94 19.61 13.38 -8.87
C VAL A 94 18.81 14.32 -9.76
N ILE A 95 19.28 15.56 -9.97
CA ILE A 95 18.59 16.55 -10.80
C ILE A 95 18.47 16.09 -12.26
N ASP A 96 19.52 15.45 -12.78
CA ASP A 96 19.57 15.00 -14.17
C ASP A 96 18.57 13.84 -14.42
N VAL A 97 18.46 12.90 -13.46
CA VAL A 97 17.46 11.82 -13.49
C VAL A 97 16.03 12.38 -13.61
N LEU A 98 15.73 13.44 -12.86
CA LEU A 98 14.40 14.06 -12.89
C LEU A 98 14.15 14.83 -14.20
N THR A 99 15.12 15.64 -14.62
CA THR A 99 14.97 16.48 -15.84
C THR A 99 14.93 15.65 -17.10
N GLN A 100 15.70 14.55 -17.20
CA GLN A 100 15.61 13.59 -18.29
C GLN A 100 14.24 12.93 -18.35
N GLN A 101 13.70 12.50 -17.21
CA GLN A 101 12.35 11.93 -17.14
C GLN A 101 11.31 12.92 -17.68
N ALA A 102 11.40 14.19 -17.30
CA ALA A 102 10.52 15.23 -17.83
C ALA A 102 10.67 15.39 -19.35
N GLY A 103 11.89 15.30 -19.87
CA GLY A 103 12.18 15.34 -21.29
C GLY A 103 11.48 14.25 -22.10
N PHE A 104 11.36 13.02 -21.57
CA PHE A 104 10.59 11.93 -22.21
C PHE A 104 9.10 12.25 -22.38
N TYR A 105 8.57 13.17 -21.56
CA TYR A 105 7.19 13.67 -21.68
C TYR A 105 7.07 15.01 -22.42
N GLY A 106 8.16 15.47 -23.06
CA GLY A 106 8.18 16.70 -23.84
C GLY A 106 8.18 17.98 -23.01
N ILE A 107 8.53 17.90 -21.72
CA ILE A 107 8.57 19.06 -20.82
C ILE A 107 9.89 19.80 -21.04
N PRO A 108 9.86 21.13 -21.36
CA PRO A 108 11.07 21.91 -21.57
C PRO A 108 11.94 21.96 -20.30
N LEU A 109 13.28 22.01 -20.47
CA LEU A 109 14.24 21.96 -19.38
C LEU A 109 13.97 23.02 -18.28
N LYS A 110 13.60 24.24 -18.68
CA LYS A 110 13.29 25.33 -17.73
C LYS A 110 12.14 24.95 -16.80
N GLU A 111 11.09 24.35 -17.32
CA GLU A 111 9.95 23.88 -16.54
C GLU A 111 10.29 22.63 -15.75
N ALA A 112 11.06 21.71 -16.33
CA ALA A 112 11.55 20.51 -15.66
C ALA A 112 12.35 20.83 -14.41
N LEU A 113 13.22 21.85 -14.44
CA LEU A 113 13.98 22.31 -13.27
C LEU A 113 13.07 22.86 -12.18
N ILE A 114 12.05 23.64 -12.50
CA ILE A 114 11.06 24.15 -11.52
C ILE A 114 10.31 22.99 -10.87
N ARG A 115 9.86 22.00 -11.66
CA ARG A 115 9.18 20.83 -11.14
C ARG A 115 10.10 19.96 -10.28
N ALA A 116 11.35 19.76 -10.70
CA ALA A 116 12.35 19.03 -9.95
C ALA A 116 12.63 19.68 -8.60
N GLU A 117 12.81 21.02 -8.55
CA GLU A 117 12.98 21.76 -7.30
C GLU A 117 11.79 21.54 -6.36
N LYS A 118 10.55 21.67 -6.87
CA LYS A 118 9.32 21.43 -6.10
C LYS A 118 9.32 20.05 -5.45
N TRP A 119 9.56 19.00 -6.23
CA TRP A 119 9.47 17.63 -5.73
C TRP A 119 10.64 17.25 -4.84
N LEU A 120 11.86 17.71 -5.15
CA LEU A 120 13.03 17.45 -4.32
C LEU A 120 12.93 18.15 -2.96
N LYS A 121 12.36 19.37 -2.90
CA LYS A 121 12.08 20.05 -1.63
C LYS A 121 11.04 19.32 -0.80
N LYS A 122 9.92 18.91 -1.43
CA LYS A 122 8.87 18.16 -0.73
C LYS A 122 9.33 16.79 -0.21
N LEU A 123 10.34 16.20 -0.80
CA LEU A 123 10.88 14.90 -0.45
C LEU A 123 12.23 14.98 0.30
N ASP A 124 12.61 16.16 0.82
CA ASP A 124 13.84 16.41 1.57
C ASP A 124 15.12 15.94 0.84
N LEU A 125 15.17 16.18 -0.47
CA LEU A 125 16.29 15.79 -1.32
C LEU A 125 16.97 16.98 -2.02
N TRP A 126 16.50 18.21 -1.80
CA TRP A 126 17.01 19.38 -2.53
C TRP A 126 18.51 19.57 -2.38
N GLU A 127 19.03 19.41 -1.16
CA GLU A 127 20.46 19.53 -0.87
C GLU A 127 21.31 18.45 -1.53
N LYS A 128 20.68 17.34 -1.91
CA LYS A 128 21.32 16.21 -2.61
C LYS A 128 21.19 16.27 -4.14
N ARG A 129 20.58 17.30 -4.71
CA ARG A 129 20.26 17.40 -6.15
C ARG A 129 21.46 17.24 -7.10
N HIS A 130 22.67 17.59 -6.65
CA HIS A 130 23.90 17.47 -7.46
C HIS A 130 24.74 16.22 -7.10
N HIS A 131 24.33 15.42 -6.12
CA HIS A 131 25.00 14.16 -5.79
C HIS A 131 24.68 13.11 -6.86
N LEU A 132 25.62 12.17 -7.04
CA LEU A 132 25.34 11.00 -7.86
C LEU A 132 24.35 10.07 -7.14
N THR A 133 23.44 9.47 -7.90
CA THR A 133 22.39 8.62 -7.29
C THR A 133 22.95 7.39 -6.58
N ARG A 134 24.16 6.92 -6.93
CA ARG A 134 24.87 5.83 -6.19
C ARG A 134 25.23 6.21 -4.76
N GLU A 135 25.43 7.49 -4.48
CA GLU A 135 25.84 8.03 -3.17
C GLU A 135 24.67 8.13 -2.18
N LEU A 136 23.44 7.91 -2.66
CA LEU A 136 22.23 7.99 -1.87
C LEU A 136 21.96 6.70 -1.09
N SER A 137 21.38 6.82 0.11
CA SER A 137 20.81 5.69 0.84
C SER A 137 19.64 5.06 0.07
N GLY A 138 19.24 3.84 0.43
CA GLY A 138 18.08 3.17 -0.17
C GLY A 138 16.79 3.99 -0.08
N GLY A 139 16.52 4.58 1.07
CA GLY A 139 15.37 5.45 1.28
C GLY A 139 15.43 6.74 0.44
N MET A 140 16.60 7.37 0.31
CA MET A 140 16.78 8.52 -0.58
C MET A 140 16.56 8.14 -2.04
N LYS A 141 17.08 6.98 -2.49
CA LYS A 141 16.82 6.46 -3.84
C LYS A 141 15.31 6.24 -4.08
N ARG A 142 14.59 5.74 -3.08
CA ARG A 142 13.12 5.56 -3.16
C ARG A 142 12.42 6.90 -3.34
N ARG A 143 12.80 7.92 -2.59
CA ARG A 143 12.26 9.30 -2.76
C ARG A 143 12.58 9.88 -4.15
N VAL A 144 13.77 9.64 -4.71
CA VAL A 144 14.10 10.03 -6.11
C VAL A 144 13.19 9.35 -7.11
N MET A 145 12.88 8.04 -6.93
CA MET A 145 11.95 7.32 -7.79
C MET A 145 10.55 7.95 -7.79
N ILE A 146 10.07 8.32 -6.61
CA ILE A 146 8.76 8.98 -6.46
C ILE A 146 8.80 10.36 -7.12
N ALA A 147 9.82 11.19 -6.85
CA ALA A 147 9.99 12.48 -7.48
C ALA A 147 10.00 12.37 -9.02
N ARG A 148 10.74 11.40 -9.56
CA ARG A 148 10.80 11.11 -10.99
C ARG A 148 9.44 10.75 -11.58
N ALA A 149 8.67 9.89 -10.91
CA ALA A 149 7.35 9.49 -11.36
C ALA A 149 6.35 10.66 -11.39
N LEU A 150 6.58 11.73 -10.60
CA LEU A 150 5.72 12.90 -10.49
C LEU A 150 6.09 14.04 -11.47
N MET A 151 7.19 13.92 -12.23
CA MET A 151 7.70 15.01 -13.07
C MET A 151 6.70 15.49 -14.14
N HIS A 152 5.92 14.58 -14.70
CA HIS A 152 4.90 14.90 -15.71
C HIS A 152 3.50 15.11 -15.13
N GLN A 153 3.36 15.18 -13.79
CA GLN A 153 2.11 15.41 -13.06
C GLN A 153 1.01 14.39 -13.41
N PRO A 154 1.27 13.10 -13.22
CA PRO A 154 0.30 12.05 -13.54
C PRO A 154 -0.95 12.17 -12.68
N LYS A 155 -2.10 11.76 -13.23
CA LYS A 155 -3.35 11.65 -12.48
C LYS A 155 -3.47 10.34 -11.71
N LEU A 156 -2.75 9.29 -12.14
CA LEU A 156 -2.65 7.99 -11.49
C LEU A 156 -1.20 7.71 -11.13
N LEU A 157 -0.90 7.53 -9.85
CA LEU A 157 0.40 7.08 -9.36
C LEU A 157 0.30 5.62 -8.94
N ILE A 158 1.13 4.77 -9.52
CA ILE A 158 1.25 3.35 -9.16
C ILE A 158 2.56 3.16 -8.41
N LEU A 159 2.47 2.59 -7.22
CA LEU A 159 3.59 2.34 -6.33
C LEU A 159 3.71 0.83 -6.07
N ASP A 160 4.78 0.22 -6.57
CA ASP A 160 5.04 -1.21 -6.34
C ASP A 160 6.03 -1.34 -5.17
N GLU A 161 5.51 -1.74 -4.00
CA GLU A 161 6.25 -1.88 -2.73
C GLU A 161 7.10 -0.65 -2.35
N PRO A 162 6.50 0.54 -2.22
CA PRO A 162 7.24 1.80 -2.09
C PRO A 162 8.06 1.92 -0.81
N THR A 163 7.75 1.17 0.25
CA THR A 163 8.42 1.23 1.55
C THR A 163 9.23 -0.02 1.88
N ALA A 164 9.43 -0.92 0.90
CA ALA A 164 10.25 -2.11 1.11
C ALA A 164 11.70 -1.71 1.45
N GLY A 165 12.22 -2.25 2.57
CA GLY A 165 13.58 -1.97 3.04
C GLY A 165 13.81 -0.55 3.55
N VAL A 166 12.75 0.20 3.88
CA VAL A 166 12.80 1.55 4.42
C VAL A 166 12.58 1.50 5.94
N ASP A 167 13.34 2.31 6.69
CA ASP A 167 13.16 2.44 8.15
C ASP A 167 11.80 3.05 8.51
N ILE A 168 11.42 2.94 9.80
CA ILE A 168 10.09 3.31 10.28
C ILE A 168 9.81 4.81 10.13
N GLU A 169 10.79 5.66 10.42
CA GLU A 169 10.64 7.12 10.37
C GLU A 169 10.43 7.59 8.93
N LEU A 170 11.27 7.10 8.02
CA LEU A 170 11.17 7.41 6.60
C LEU A 170 9.87 6.86 6.00
N ARG A 171 9.41 5.67 6.43
CA ARG A 171 8.13 5.10 6.01
C ARG A 171 6.96 6.02 6.38
N ARG A 172 6.91 6.52 7.62
CA ARG A 172 5.88 7.47 8.08
C ARG A 172 5.90 8.76 7.27
N SER A 173 7.08 9.34 7.05
CA SER A 173 7.23 10.54 6.21
C SER A 173 6.71 10.32 4.78
N LEU A 174 6.97 9.14 4.18
CA LEU A 174 6.43 8.80 2.87
C LEU A 174 4.90 8.63 2.89
N TRP A 175 4.34 8.05 3.94
CA TRP A 175 2.89 7.91 4.09
C TRP A 175 2.20 9.28 4.14
N ASP A 176 2.75 10.21 4.90
CA ASP A 176 2.21 11.57 5.00
C ASP A 176 2.27 12.30 3.66
N PHE A 177 3.40 12.19 2.95
CA PHE A 177 3.55 12.72 1.60
C PHE A 177 2.52 12.13 0.62
N LEU A 178 2.32 10.81 0.65
CA LEU A 178 1.35 10.13 -0.24
C LEU A 178 -0.09 10.51 0.10
N ARG A 179 -0.43 10.69 1.39
CA ARG A 179 -1.74 11.21 1.82
C ARG A 179 -1.97 12.61 1.28
N GLU A 180 -0.99 13.52 1.43
CA GLU A 180 -1.08 14.89 0.90
C GLU A 180 -1.31 14.87 -0.61
N LEU A 181 -0.55 14.05 -1.34
CA LEU A 181 -0.67 13.92 -2.79
C LEU A 181 -2.06 13.41 -3.21
N ASN A 182 -2.61 12.43 -2.50
CA ASN A 182 -3.95 11.90 -2.74
C ASN A 182 -5.04 12.93 -2.41
N GLN A 183 -4.91 13.68 -1.32
CA GLN A 183 -5.83 14.78 -0.97
C GLN A 183 -5.84 15.88 -2.02
N GLN A 184 -4.73 16.09 -2.76
CA GLN A 184 -4.64 17.01 -3.90
C GLN A 184 -5.29 16.47 -5.18
N GLY A 185 -5.89 15.27 -5.12
CA GLY A 185 -6.65 14.66 -6.22
C GLY A 185 -5.92 13.61 -7.04
N THR A 186 -4.66 13.29 -6.74
CA THR A 186 -3.95 12.19 -7.41
C THR A 186 -4.54 10.85 -6.97
N THR A 187 -4.96 10.01 -7.91
CA THR A 187 -5.34 8.63 -7.64
C THR A 187 -4.08 7.82 -7.37
N ILE A 188 -4.11 6.96 -6.35
CA ILE A 188 -2.94 6.14 -6.00
C ILE A 188 -3.33 4.68 -5.96
N ILE A 189 -2.55 3.83 -6.64
CA ILE A 189 -2.60 2.37 -6.51
C ILE A 189 -1.30 1.92 -5.85
N LEU A 190 -1.44 1.20 -4.75
CA LEU A 190 -0.33 0.72 -3.93
C LEU A 190 -0.33 -0.81 -3.92
N THR A 191 0.82 -1.43 -4.23
CA THR A 191 1.07 -2.81 -3.80
C THR A 191 2.00 -2.79 -2.60
N THR A 192 1.76 -3.67 -1.67
CA THR A 192 2.62 -3.84 -0.51
C THR A 192 2.45 -5.24 0.09
N HIS A 193 3.47 -5.71 0.78
CA HIS A 193 3.39 -6.85 1.68
C HIS A 193 3.29 -6.39 3.15
N TYR A 194 3.44 -5.10 3.42
CA TYR A 194 3.19 -4.50 4.73
C TYR A 194 1.71 -4.15 4.86
N LEU A 195 0.93 -5.03 5.44
CA LEU A 195 -0.53 -4.88 5.54
C LEU A 195 -0.95 -3.65 6.34
N GLU A 196 -0.13 -3.24 7.32
CA GLU A 196 -0.28 -1.98 8.05
C GLU A 196 -0.29 -0.76 7.11
N GLU A 197 0.57 -0.75 6.09
CA GLU A 197 0.62 0.33 5.09
C GLU A 197 -0.70 0.44 4.32
N ALA A 198 -1.23 -0.71 3.86
CA ALA A 198 -2.51 -0.75 3.16
C ALA A 198 -3.67 -0.29 4.08
N GLU A 199 -3.72 -0.77 5.33
CA GLU A 199 -4.75 -0.40 6.30
C GLU A 199 -4.73 1.10 6.63
N ASN A 200 -3.54 1.69 6.76
CA ASN A 200 -3.39 3.11 7.13
C ASN A 200 -3.64 4.08 5.97
N LEU A 201 -3.34 3.68 4.73
CA LEU A 201 -3.37 4.58 3.58
C LEU A 201 -4.58 4.40 2.69
N CYS A 202 -5.05 3.16 2.49
CA CYS A 202 -5.97 2.84 1.42
C CYS A 202 -7.43 2.81 1.88
N ARG A 203 -8.32 3.40 1.08
CA ARG A 203 -9.77 3.35 1.31
C ARG A 203 -10.39 2.07 0.76
N ASN A 204 -9.90 1.62 -0.38
CA ASN A 204 -10.38 0.43 -1.06
C ASN A 204 -9.24 -0.54 -1.31
N ILE A 205 -9.60 -1.82 -1.47
CA ILE A 205 -8.65 -2.92 -1.54
C ILE A 205 -9.13 -3.99 -2.51
N GLY A 206 -8.19 -4.48 -3.32
CA GLY A 206 -8.34 -5.68 -4.11
C GLY A 206 -7.33 -6.74 -3.67
N ILE A 207 -7.78 -7.97 -3.53
CA ILE A 207 -6.92 -9.10 -3.18
C ILE A 207 -6.84 -10.04 -4.39
N ILE A 208 -5.61 -10.21 -4.89
CA ILE A 208 -5.34 -11.16 -5.97
C ILE A 208 -4.77 -12.45 -5.38
N GLN A 209 -5.33 -13.58 -5.79
CA GLN A 209 -4.84 -14.91 -5.46
C GLN A 209 -4.88 -15.80 -6.70
N ASN A 210 -3.78 -16.47 -7.00
CA ASN A 210 -3.66 -17.40 -8.15
C ASN A 210 -4.11 -16.78 -9.50
N GLY A 211 -3.85 -15.49 -9.70
CA GLY A 211 -4.20 -14.77 -10.92
C GLY A 211 -5.65 -14.29 -11.01
N LYS A 212 -6.45 -14.45 -9.95
CA LYS A 212 -7.84 -13.97 -9.88
C LYS A 212 -8.01 -12.92 -8.78
N LEU A 213 -8.88 -11.96 -9.00
CA LEU A 213 -9.31 -11.01 -7.97
C LEU A 213 -10.39 -11.72 -7.13
N ILE A 214 -10.06 -12.03 -5.87
CA ILE A 214 -10.95 -12.76 -4.94
C ILE A 214 -11.74 -11.82 -4.04
N GLU A 215 -11.24 -10.61 -3.80
CA GLU A 215 -11.91 -9.54 -3.06
C GLU A 215 -11.69 -8.22 -3.78
N ASN A 216 -12.74 -7.39 -3.80
CA ASN A 216 -12.69 -6.01 -4.28
C ASN A 216 -13.74 -5.21 -3.48
N THR A 217 -13.29 -4.51 -2.44
CA THR A 217 -14.19 -3.88 -1.48
C THR A 217 -13.53 -2.71 -0.74
N SER A 218 -14.27 -1.99 0.09
CA SER A 218 -13.67 -0.99 0.97
C SER A 218 -12.86 -1.65 2.10
N MET A 219 -11.80 -1.00 2.54
CA MET A 219 -11.01 -1.44 3.70
C MET A 219 -11.90 -1.66 4.93
N LYS A 220 -12.83 -0.75 5.18
CA LYS A 220 -13.79 -0.85 6.28
C LYS A 220 -14.66 -2.11 6.17
N THR A 221 -15.18 -2.40 4.98
CA THR A 221 -16.01 -3.60 4.74
C THR A 221 -15.19 -4.87 4.89
N LEU A 222 -13.96 -4.90 4.37
CA LEU A 222 -13.08 -6.05 4.52
C LEU A 222 -12.77 -6.32 6.00
N LEU A 223 -12.34 -5.32 6.74
CA LEU A 223 -12.03 -5.46 8.18
C LEU A 223 -13.28 -5.79 9.01
N SER A 224 -14.49 -5.46 8.52
CA SER A 224 -15.72 -5.85 9.19
C SER A 224 -16.02 -7.36 9.14
N LYS A 225 -15.34 -8.10 8.26
CA LYS A 225 -15.42 -9.58 8.18
C LYS A 225 -14.66 -10.29 9.31
N LEU A 226 -13.80 -9.58 10.06
CA LEU A 226 -13.20 -10.14 11.28
C LEU A 226 -14.28 -10.31 12.35
N GLU A 227 -14.56 -11.55 12.69
CA GLU A 227 -15.51 -11.90 13.75
C GLU A 227 -14.89 -11.79 15.13
N THR A 228 -13.58 -12.01 15.24
CA THR A 228 -12.80 -12.03 16.46
C THR A 228 -11.54 -11.21 16.28
N GLU A 229 -11.21 -10.37 17.25
CA GLU A 229 -9.95 -9.64 17.32
C GLU A 229 -9.19 -10.08 18.58
N THR A 230 -7.88 -10.23 18.49
CA THR A 230 -7.04 -10.61 19.62
C THR A 230 -6.27 -9.41 20.13
N PHE A 231 -6.44 -9.11 21.42
CA PHE A 231 -5.78 -8.00 22.10
C PHE A 231 -4.76 -8.50 23.11
N VAL A 232 -3.70 -7.74 23.29
CA VAL A 232 -2.75 -7.88 24.39
C VAL A 232 -2.98 -6.73 25.34
N LEU A 233 -3.26 -7.05 26.61
CA LEU A 233 -3.53 -6.09 27.68
C LEU A 233 -2.42 -6.17 28.72
N ASP A 234 -1.82 -5.04 29.04
CA ASP A 234 -0.92 -4.91 30.20
C ASP A 234 -1.76 -4.46 31.39
N LEU A 235 -1.68 -5.21 32.48
CA LEU A 235 -2.56 -5.12 33.65
C LEU A 235 -1.78 -4.69 34.89
N GLN A 236 -2.43 -3.93 35.78
CA GLN A 236 -1.98 -3.66 37.12
C GLN A 236 -2.96 -4.31 38.09
N HIS A 237 -2.46 -5.22 38.90
CA HIS A 237 -3.24 -5.90 39.95
C HIS A 237 -3.11 -5.19 41.30
N SER A 238 -4.23 -5.00 41.98
CA SER A 238 -4.23 -4.54 43.39
C SER A 238 -3.86 -5.67 44.35
N GLU A 239 -4.15 -6.94 44.00
CA GLU A 239 -3.84 -8.13 44.79
C GLU A 239 -3.37 -9.28 43.88
N LYS A 240 -2.15 -9.78 44.13
CA LYS A 240 -1.46 -10.75 43.24
C LYS A 240 -1.97 -12.19 43.23
N ASN A 241 -3.02 -12.56 44.00
CA ASN A 241 -3.36 -13.96 44.27
C ASN A 241 -4.81 -14.36 44.00
N GLN A 242 -5.61 -13.56 43.32
CA GLN A 242 -6.96 -13.98 42.93
C GLN A 242 -6.98 -14.59 41.52
N PRO A 243 -7.61 -15.75 41.33
CA PRO A 243 -7.79 -16.31 39.98
C PRO A 243 -8.66 -15.36 39.17
N LEU A 244 -8.12 -14.84 38.06
CA LEU A 244 -8.89 -14.04 37.16
C LEU A 244 -9.89 -14.93 36.43
N VAL A 245 -11.18 -14.59 36.49
CA VAL A 245 -12.23 -15.26 35.71
C VAL A 245 -12.93 -14.20 34.88
N ILE A 246 -12.76 -14.27 33.55
CA ILE A 246 -13.42 -13.36 32.59
C ILE A 246 -14.46 -14.19 31.83
N GLU A 247 -15.72 -13.99 32.17
CA GLU A 247 -16.81 -14.75 31.55
C GLU A 247 -16.97 -14.40 30.06
N HIS A 248 -17.16 -15.42 29.23
CA HIS A 248 -17.40 -15.31 27.78
C HIS A 248 -16.20 -14.86 26.93
N TYR A 249 -15.02 -14.62 27.51
CA TYR A 249 -13.79 -14.29 26.78
C TYR A 249 -12.78 -15.44 26.92
N GLN A 250 -12.13 -15.78 25.81
CA GLN A 250 -10.98 -16.68 25.84
C GLN A 250 -9.73 -15.81 26.07
N TYR A 251 -8.95 -16.15 27.07
CA TYR A 251 -7.73 -15.44 27.37
C TYR A 251 -6.63 -16.40 27.82
N GLN A 252 -5.39 -15.95 27.68
CA GLN A 252 -4.21 -16.63 28.20
C GLN A 252 -3.24 -15.62 28.79
N TRP A 253 -2.57 -15.99 29.88
CA TRP A 253 -1.49 -15.21 30.44
C TRP A 253 -0.24 -15.37 29.57
N LEU A 254 0.38 -14.24 29.15
CA LEU A 254 1.67 -14.22 28.49
C LEU A 254 2.80 -14.11 29.53
N ASP A 255 2.57 -13.34 30.59
CA ASP A 255 3.43 -13.18 31.73
C ASP A 255 2.60 -12.79 32.98
N GLU A 256 3.26 -12.38 34.09
CA GLU A 256 2.61 -12.04 35.36
C GLU A 256 1.61 -10.87 35.28
N ASN A 257 1.79 -9.95 34.33
CA ASN A 257 1.00 -8.72 34.20
C ASN A 257 0.38 -8.54 32.81
N THR A 258 0.57 -9.48 31.89
CA THR A 258 0.11 -9.34 30.51
C THR A 258 -0.78 -10.51 30.12
N ILE A 259 -1.99 -10.20 29.64
CA ILE A 259 -2.89 -11.20 29.07
C ILE A 259 -3.09 -10.97 27.58
N GLU A 260 -3.26 -12.07 26.87
CA GLU A 260 -3.84 -12.10 25.54
C GLU A 260 -5.30 -12.48 25.66
N VAL A 261 -6.20 -11.72 25.03
CA VAL A 261 -7.65 -11.96 25.08
C VAL A 261 -8.27 -11.91 23.70
N GLU A 262 -9.10 -12.91 23.39
CA GLU A 262 -9.90 -12.93 22.18
C GLU A 262 -11.26 -12.26 22.43
N VAL A 263 -11.59 -11.25 21.62
CA VAL A 263 -12.82 -10.49 21.72
C VAL A 263 -13.64 -10.69 20.44
N LYS A 264 -14.80 -11.33 20.58
CA LYS A 264 -15.76 -11.39 19.47
C LYS A 264 -16.38 -10.02 19.28
N ARG A 265 -16.49 -9.58 18.03
CA ARG A 265 -16.99 -8.24 17.69
C ARG A 265 -18.36 -7.92 18.32
N LYS A 266 -19.24 -8.93 18.45
CA LYS A 266 -20.56 -8.78 19.08
C LYS A 266 -20.49 -8.56 20.60
N GLN A 267 -19.41 -9.01 21.27
CA GLN A 267 -19.23 -8.86 22.70
C GLN A 267 -18.70 -7.47 23.07
N GLY A 268 -17.81 -6.91 22.21
CA GLY A 268 -17.19 -5.61 22.43
C GLY A 268 -16.19 -5.60 23.62
N LEU A 269 -15.53 -4.47 23.79
CA LEU A 269 -14.51 -4.27 24.84
C LEU A 269 -15.11 -3.78 26.17
N THR A 270 -16.27 -3.14 26.14
CA THR A 270 -16.86 -2.53 27.33
C THR A 270 -17.10 -3.53 28.45
N ASN A 271 -17.69 -4.69 28.14
CA ASN A 271 -17.94 -5.73 29.10
C ASN A 271 -16.64 -6.35 29.63
N LEU A 272 -15.62 -6.53 28.79
CA LEU A 272 -14.29 -6.99 29.18
C LEU A 272 -13.68 -6.09 30.26
N PHE A 273 -13.65 -4.77 30.00
CA PHE A 273 -13.11 -3.79 30.96
C PHE A 273 -13.92 -3.71 32.24
N GLN A 274 -15.26 -3.86 32.19
CA GLN A 274 -16.09 -3.91 33.38
C GLN A 274 -15.77 -5.13 34.25
N GLN A 275 -15.59 -6.30 33.66
CA GLN A 275 -15.22 -7.51 34.42
C GLN A 275 -13.82 -7.38 35.02
N LEU A 276 -12.84 -6.84 34.30
CA LEU A 276 -11.49 -6.58 34.84
C LEU A 276 -11.56 -5.62 36.06
N ALA A 277 -12.34 -4.53 35.94
CA ALA A 277 -12.52 -3.57 37.00
C ALA A 277 -13.21 -4.20 38.27
N GLN A 278 -14.17 -5.12 38.08
CA GLN A 278 -14.79 -5.86 39.19
C GLN A 278 -13.79 -6.74 39.96
N HIS A 279 -12.72 -7.20 39.32
CA HIS A 279 -11.61 -7.92 39.91
C HIS A 279 -10.48 -7.00 40.44
N ASN A 280 -10.73 -5.68 40.55
CA ASN A 280 -9.74 -4.67 40.91
C ASN A 280 -8.47 -4.69 40.05
N ILE A 281 -8.64 -5.00 38.78
CA ILE A 281 -7.59 -5.01 37.75
C ILE A 281 -7.72 -3.77 36.89
N GLU A 282 -6.66 -2.97 36.85
CA GLU A 282 -6.55 -1.81 35.99
C GLU A 282 -5.82 -2.19 34.68
N VAL A 283 -6.36 -1.75 33.54
CA VAL A 283 -5.72 -1.94 32.23
C VAL A 283 -4.83 -0.73 31.95
N LEU A 284 -3.52 -0.93 31.98
CA LEU A 284 -2.51 0.11 31.74
C LEU A 284 -2.35 0.41 30.26
N SER A 285 -2.35 -0.63 29.44
CA SER A 285 -2.28 -0.48 27.97
C SER A 285 -3.05 -1.59 27.28
N MET A 286 -3.45 -1.30 26.02
CA MET A 286 -4.09 -2.26 25.12
C MET A 286 -3.52 -2.08 23.73
N ARG A 287 -3.18 -3.21 23.10
CA ARG A 287 -2.77 -3.24 21.69
C ARG A 287 -3.33 -4.47 20.99
N ASN A 288 -3.56 -4.38 19.69
CA ASN A 288 -3.87 -5.58 18.93
C ASN A 288 -2.64 -6.50 18.91
N LYS A 289 -2.85 -7.82 19.00
CA LYS A 289 -1.77 -8.82 18.90
C LYS A 289 -1.11 -8.79 17.54
N SER A 290 -1.91 -8.68 16.49
CA SER A 290 -1.48 -8.57 15.10
C SER A 290 -2.24 -7.45 14.40
N ASN A 291 -1.74 -7.03 13.25
CA ASN A 291 -2.50 -6.13 12.38
C ASN A 291 -3.79 -6.82 11.93
N ARG A 292 -4.94 -6.13 12.00
CA ARG A 292 -6.26 -6.70 11.66
C ARG A 292 -6.33 -7.27 10.25
N LEU A 293 -5.72 -6.59 9.30
CA LEU A 293 -5.67 -7.04 7.91
C LEU A 293 -4.80 -8.30 7.77
N GLU A 294 -3.73 -8.42 8.55
CA GLU A 294 -2.88 -9.62 8.59
C GLU A 294 -3.63 -10.83 9.11
N GLU A 295 -4.38 -10.68 10.19
CA GLU A 295 -5.23 -11.75 10.76
C GLU A 295 -6.26 -12.24 9.73
N LEU A 296 -6.88 -11.31 9.01
CA LEU A 296 -7.84 -11.64 7.97
C LEU A 296 -7.16 -12.36 6.79
N PHE A 297 -5.98 -11.89 6.37
CA PHE A 297 -5.21 -12.51 5.30
C PHE A 297 -4.81 -13.95 5.62
N MET A 298 -4.39 -14.21 6.87
CA MET A 298 -4.07 -15.57 7.33
C MET A 298 -5.30 -16.49 7.30
N LYS A 299 -6.49 -15.99 7.67
CA LYS A 299 -7.76 -16.76 7.59
C LYS A 299 -8.21 -17.01 6.15
N MET A 300 -7.89 -16.14 5.20
CA MET A 300 -8.25 -16.32 3.78
C MET A 300 -7.26 -17.23 3.03
N ALA A 301 -6.05 -17.44 3.55
CA ALA A 301 -5.02 -18.27 2.95
C ALA A 301 -5.15 -19.76 3.29
N ASN A 302 -5.91 -20.10 4.35
CA ASN A 302 -6.27 -21.44 4.78
C ASN A 302 -7.66 -21.83 4.23
#